data_4b94c1f822fa65549a67ad29d10ef2c8
#
_entry.id   4b94c1f822fa65549a67ad29d10ef2c8
#
_cell.length_a   1.000
_cell.length_b   1.000
_cell.length_c   1.000
_cell.angle_alpha   90.00
_cell.angle_beta   90.00
_cell.angle_gamma   90.00
#
_symmetry.space_group_name_H-M   'P 1'
#
loop_
_entity.id
_entity.type
_entity.pdbx_description
1 polymer ?
#
loop_
_entity_poly.entity_id
_entity_poly.type
_entity_poly.pdbx_seq_one_letter_code
_entity_poly.pdbx_strand_id
1 'polypeptide(L)'
;MKNLIIPILLIFIISCTTEEVYVDVFDPVQDEIDSLNQRKTDLSLIFSYLESVGINYADSISAGVYYSITDYGNEQLYPEINDIVSIHLAGYYTNDSIFFTNDSIDLVIFDTNIQSLAESIGYYDESKYYSPITYTYNGLGSFFPVVSDHGYLAQLSDFKTTLGLTLSKISEGGSVKILMPSGNAYGDTGNTNTPEIPENSILIFDINLIKIRK
;
A
#
# COMPACT_ATOMS: atom_id res chain seq x y z
N MET A 1 33.18 -74.27 40.82
CA MET A 1 32.69 -72.88 40.78
C MET A 1 32.30 -72.61 39.34
N LYS A 2 30.98 -72.49 39.06
CA LYS A 2 30.42 -72.26 37.73
C LYS A 2 30.14 -70.76 37.59
N ASN A 3 30.85 -70.09 36.70
CA ASN A 3 30.60 -68.69 36.37
C ASN A 3 29.34 -68.59 35.48
N LEU A 4 28.32 -67.96 36.01
CA LEU A 4 27.09 -67.67 35.29
C LEU A 4 27.28 -66.28 34.58
N ILE A 5 27.44 -66.29 33.24
CA ILE A 5 27.47 -65.13 32.44
C ILE A 5 26.04 -64.76 32.07
N ILE A 6 25.57 -63.66 32.61
CA ILE A 6 24.24 -63.06 32.26
C ILE A 6 24.45 -62.15 31.05
N PRO A 7 23.77 -62.38 29.91
CA PRO A 7 23.86 -61.42 28.78
C PRO A 7 22.98 -60.20 29.09
N ILE A 8 23.60 -59.01 29.07
CA ILE A 8 22.89 -57.76 29.15
C ILE A 8 22.25 -57.50 27.77
N LEU A 9 20.91 -57.62 27.74
CA LEU A 9 20.13 -57.28 26.56
C LEU A 9 19.98 -55.75 26.49
N LEU A 10 20.74 -55.13 25.58
CA LEU A 10 20.61 -53.66 25.29
C LEU A 10 19.36 -53.45 24.46
N ILE A 11 18.29 -52.94 25.09
CA ILE A 11 17.09 -52.51 24.38
C ILE A 11 17.31 -51.11 23.84
N PHE A 12 17.54 -50.99 22.52
CA PHE A 12 17.50 -49.72 21.81
C PHE A 12 16.03 -49.29 21.67
N ILE A 13 15.63 -48.29 22.45
CA ILE A 13 14.37 -47.59 22.22
C ILE A 13 14.60 -46.61 21.07
N ILE A 14 14.19 -46.99 19.86
CA ILE A 14 14.10 -46.06 18.73
C ILE A 14 12.90 -45.16 19.02
N SER A 15 13.15 -43.96 19.54
CA SER A 15 12.16 -42.90 19.61
C SER A 15 11.94 -42.39 18.20
N CYS A 16 10.86 -42.84 17.56
CA CYS A 16 10.36 -42.24 16.32
C CYS A 16 9.70 -40.91 16.73
N THR A 17 10.41 -39.80 16.60
CA THR A 17 9.78 -38.48 16.59
C THR A 17 9.04 -38.37 15.25
N THR A 18 7.74 -38.54 15.28
CA THR A 18 6.88 -38.11 14.16
C THR A 18 6.95 -36.60 14.17
N GLU A 19 7.75 -36.02 13.26
CA GLU A 19 7.57 -34.62 12.87
C GLU A 19 6.16 -34.56 12.26
N GLU A 20 5.24 -33.90 12.96
CA GLU A 20 3.98 -33.51 12.34
C GLU A 20 4.31 -32.55 11.21
N VAL A 21 4.26 -33.07 9.99
CA VAL A 21 4.29 -32.22 8.79
C VAL A 21 2.99 -31.42 8.82
N TYR A 22 3.08 -30.17 9.23
CA TYR A 22 1.98 -29.20 9.09
C TYR A 22 1.79 -28.98 7.59
N VAL A 23 0.85 -29.74 7.01
CA VAL A 23 0.40 -29.46 5.65
C VAL A 23 -0.58 -28.30 5.80
N ASP A 24 -0.18 -27.16 5.31
CA ASP A 24 -1.07 -25.99 5.16
C ASP A 24 -2.17 -26.41 4.18
N VAL A 25 -3.30 -26.83 4.74
CA VAL A 25 -4.44 -27.29 3.93
C VAL A 25 -5.16 -26.03 3.48
N PHE A 26 -5.01 -25.68 2.20
CA PHE A 26 -5.79 -24.64 1.55
C PHE A 26 -7.29 -24.90 1.81
N ASP A 27 -7.90 -24.06 2.64
CA ASP A 27 -9.35 -24.04 2.91
C ASP A 27 -9.95 -22.78 2.27
N PRO A 28 -10.55 -22.88 1.07
CA PRO A 28 -11.05 -21.72 0.35
C PRO A 28 -12.16 -20.96 1.08
N VAL A 29 -12.86 -21.62 2.00
CA VAL A 29 -13.92 -20.97 2.82
C VAL A 29 -13.28 -20.13 3.93
N GLN A 30 -12.23 -20.65 4.56
CA GLN A 30 -11.50 -19.90 5.60
C GLN A 30 -10.77 -18.71 4.99
N ASP A 31 -10.13 -18.87 3.86
CA ASP A 31 -9.45 -17.79 3.14
C ASP A 31 -10.40 -16.67 2.74
N GLU A 32 -11.63 -17.00 2.30
CA GLU A 32 -12.66 -15.99 2.02
C GLU A 32 -13.09 -15.23 3.28
N ILE A 33 -13.27 -15.95 4.42
CA ILE A 33 -13.62 -15.34 5.71
C ILE A 33 -12.52 -14.41 6.19
N ASP A 34 -11.26 -14.82 6.08
CA ASP A 34 -10.11 -14.03 6.51
C ASP A 34 -9.94 -12.77 5.64
N SER A 35 -10.11 -12.90 4.34
CA SER A 35 -10.13 -11.76 3.40
C SER A 35 -11.25 -10.75 3.73
N LEU A 36 -12.45 -11.23 4.04
CA LEU A 36 -13.57 -10.36 4.44
C LEU A 36 -13.32 -9.67 5.79
N ASN A 37 -12.69 -10.35 6.74
CA ASN A 37 -12.34 -9.77 8.03
C ASN A 37 -11.24 -8.71 7.87
N GLN A 38 -10.21 -9.00 7.09
CA GLN A 38 -9.16 -8.04 6.78
C GLN A 38 -9.74 -6.78 6.12
N ARG A 39 -10.63 -6.95 5.14
CA ARG A 39 -11.29 -5.81 4.51
C ARG A 39 -12.07 -4.94 5.50
N LYS A 40 -12.74 -5.53 6.51
CA LYS A 40 -13.42 -4.75 7.57
C LYS A 40 -12.43 -3.95 8.41
N THR A 41 -11.29 -4.55 8.76
CA THR A 41 -10.20 -3.88 9.47
C THR A 41 -9.68 -2.70 8.65
N ASP A 42 -9.35 -2.91 7.38
CA ASP A 42 -8.89 -1.87 6.47
C ASP A 42 -9.86 -0.69 6.38
N LEU A 43 -11.15 -0.99 6.22
CA LEU A 43 -12.18 0.06 6.15
C LEU A 43 -12.28 0.85 7.46
N SER A 44 -12.17 0.17 8.62
CA SER A 44 -12.14 0.84 9.91
C SER A 44 -10.96 1.80 10.02
N LEU A 45 -9.76 1.37 9.60
CA LEU A 45 -8.55 2.19 9.58
C LEU A 45 -8.70 3.39 8.64
N ILE A 46 -9.20 3.16 7.42
CA ILE A 46 -9.43 4.22 6.43
C ILE A 46 -10.39 5.28 6.96
N PHE A 47 -11.54 4.88 7.51
CA PHE A 47 -12.52 5.85 8.00
C PHE A 47 -12.05 6.57 9.26
N SER A 48 -11.36 5.89 10.19
CA SER A 48 -10.74 6.54 11.35
C SER A 48 -9.68 7.55 10.93
N TYR A 49 -8.89 7.24 9.91
CA TYR A 49 -7.93 8.18 9.35
C TYR A 49 -8.62 9.41 8.74
N LEU A 50 -9.63 9.21 7.90
CA LEU A 50 -10.39 10.30 7.27
C LEU A 50 -10.99 11.24 8.33
N GLU A 51 -11.59 10.69 9.39
CA GLU A 51 -12.13 11.45 10.51
C GLU A 51 -11.03 12.28 11.21
N SER A 52 -9.87 11.67 11.46
CA SER A 52 -8.75 12.33 12.16
C SER A 52 -8.19 13.53 11.40
N VAL A 53 -8.23 13.50 10.06
CA VAL A 53 -7.77 14.61 9.21
C VAL A 53 -8.91 15.53 8.77
N GLY A 54 -10.11 15.35 9.34
CA GLY A 54 -11.27 16.21 9.09
C GLY A 54 -11.92 16.05 7.71
N ILE A 55 -11.69 14.92 7.04
CA ILE A 55 -12.31 14.61 5.74
C ILE A 55 -13.61 13.85 6.00
N ASN A 56 -14.74 14.53 5.75
CA ASN A 56 -16.08 13.99 6.01
C ASN A 56 -16.68 13.22 4.84
N TYR A 57 -16.05 13.26 3.68
CA TYR A 57 -16.54 12.61 2.46
C TYR A 57 -15.40 12.00 1.67
N ALA A 58 -15.58 10.74 1.33
CA ALA A 58 -14.76 10.05 0.34
C ALA A 58 -15.66 9.26 -0.61
N ASP A 59 -15.36 9.34 -1.88
CA ASP A 59 -15.99 8.54 -2.93
C ASP A 59 -15.21 7.24 -3.12
N SER A 60 -15.74 6.29 -3.86
CA SER A 60 -15.04 5.02 -4.15
C SER A 60 -15.20 4.60 -5.59
N ILE A 61 -14.20 3.90 -6.11
CA ILE A 61 -14.32 3.16 -7.37
C ILE A 61 -14.92 1.77 -7.14
N SER A 62 -15.35 1.11 -8.19
CA SER A 62 -15.97 -0.22 -8.13
C SER A 62 -15.07 -1.30 -7.53
N ALA A 63 -13.74 -1.14 -7.60
CA ALA A 63 -12.78 -2.02 -6.95
C ALA A 63 -12.68 -1.82 -5.43
N GLY A 64 -13.31 -0.77 -4.89
CA GLY A 64 -13.35 -0.47 -3.45
C GLY A 64 -12.15 0.32 -2.94
N VAL A 65 -11.42 0.99 -3.82
CA VAL A 65 -10.45 2.03 -3.45
C VAL A 65 -11.19 3.33 -3.22
N TYR A 66 -10.86 4.04 -2.16
CA TYR A 66 -11.48 5.31 -1.78
C TYR A 66 -10.64 6.48 -2.24
N TYR A 67 -11.29 7.62 -2.50
CA TYR A 67 -10.59 8.87 -2.77
C TYR A 67 -11.39 10.08 -2.24
N SER A 68 -10.68 11.14 -1.89
CA SER A 68 -11.27 12.42 -1.53
C SER A 68 -10.54 13.53 -2.28
N ILE A 69 -11.30 14.41 -2.96
CA ILE A 69 -10.73 15.63 -3.54
C ILE A 69 -10.56 16.62 -2.41
N THR A 70 -9.33 16.99 -2.11
CA THR A 70 -8.98 17.93 -1.03
C THR A 70 -8.84 19.36 -1.53
N ASP A 71 -8.57 19.53 -2.83
CA ASP A 71 -8.56 20.83 -3.52
C ASP A 71 -8.91 20.61 -5.00
N TYR A 72 -9.82 21.42 -5.54
CA TYR A 72 -10.21 21.36 -6.95
C TYR A 72 -9.25 22.10 -7.88
N GLY A 73 -8.30 22.88 -7.34
CA GLY A 73 -7.33 23.67 -8.08
C GLY A 73 -7.91 25.01 -8.55
N ASN A 74 -7.34 25.53 -9.65
CA ASN A 74 -7.72 26.85 -10.18
C ASN A 74 -9.01 26.86 -11.02
N GLU A 75 -9.64 25.70 -11.22
CA GLU A 75 -10.88 25.47 -11.98
C GLU A 75 -10.86 25.96 -13.45
N GLN A 76 -9.66 26.16 -14.03
CA GLN A 76 -9.51 26.68 -15.38
C GLN A 76 -9.07 25.62 -16.39
N LEU A 77 -8.11 24.77 -15.99
CA LEU A 77 -7.50 23.80 -16.88
C LEU A 77 -7.57 22.40 -16.25
N TYR A 78 -8.39 21.55 -16.85
CA TYR A 78 -8.52 20.13 -16.49
C TYR A 78 -7.76 19.24 -17.48
N PRO A 79 -7.20 18.10 -17.04
CA PRO A 79 -6.53 17.16 -17.93
C PRO A 79 -7.50 16.57 -18.97
N GLU A 80 -7.08 16.59 -20.23
CA GLU A 80 -7.73 15.89 -21.34
C GLU A 80 -6.80 14.78 -21.85
N ILE A 81 -7.36 13.80 -22.56
CA ILE A 81 -6.58 12.71 -23.13
C ILE A 81 -5.48 13.26 -24.02
N ASN A 82 -4.26 12.76 -23.87
CA ASN A 82 -3.00 13.15 -24.46
C ASN A 82 -2.34 14.43 -23.90
N ASP A 83 -2.93 15.08 -22.91
CA ASP A 83 -2.22 16.14 -22.19
C ASP A 83 -1.03 15.54 -21.41
N ILE A 84 -0.02 16.36 -21.22
CA ILE A 84 1.10 16.01 -20.34
C ILE A 84 0.81 16.57 -18.95
N VAL A 85 0.69 15.70 -17.97
CA VAL A 85 0.47 16.06 -16.57
C VAL A 85 1.75 15.88 -15.75
N SER A 86 1.94 16.74 -14.78
CA SER A 86 3.04 16.66 -13.79
C SER A 86 2.42 16.62 -12.39
N ILE A 87 2.77 15.64 -11.59
CA ILE A 87 2.23 15.44 -10.24
C ILE A 87 3.32 15.36 -9.18
N HIS A 88 3.03 15.89 -8.00
CA HIS A 88 3.69 15.48 -6.77
C HIS A 88 2.93 14.35 -6.11
N LEU A 89 3.68 13.46 -5.46
CA LEU A 89 3.18 12.29 -4.77
C LEU A 89 3.86 12.15 -3.41
N ALA A 90 3.08 11.81 -2.40
CA ALA A 90 3.56 11.25 -1.14
C ALA A 90 2.75 10.00 -0.83
N GLY A 91 3.43 8.87 -0.60
CA GLY A 91 2.84 7.57 -0.31
C GLY A 91 3.13 7.16 1.14
N TYR A 92 2.10 6.73 1.83
CA TYR A 92 2.15 6.30 3.22
C TYR A 92 1.52 4.91 3.34
N TYR A 93 1.98 4.16 4.34
CA TYR A 93 1.28 2.95 4.77
C TYR A 93 1.00 2.97 6.27
N THR A 94 0.00 2.23 6.67
CA THR A 94 -0.26 1.85 8.05
C THR A 94 -1.05 0.55 8.08
N ASN A 95 -1.03 -0.14 9.22
CA ASN A 95 -1.85 -1.30 9.49
C ASN A 95 -2.36 -1.24 10.95
N ASP A 96 -3.12 -2.24 11.37
CA ASP A 96 -3.69 -2.29 12.72
C ASP A 96 -2.63 -2.30 13.84
N SER A 97 -1.42 -2.79 13.55
CA SER A 97 -0.31 -2.82 14.50
C SER A 97 0.37 -1.46 14.69
N ILE A 98 0.28 -0.57 13.70
CA ILE A 98 0.95 0.73 13.67
C ILE A 98 -0.02 1.86 14.03
N PHE A 99 -1.28 1.75 13.59
CA PHE A 99 -2.27 2.82 13.59
C PHE A 99 -2.55 3.43 14.96
N PHE A 100 -2.49 2.64 16.02
CA PHE A 100 -2.85 3.06 17.39
C PHE A 100 -1.65 3.22 18.32
N THR A 101 -0.48 3.57 17.84
CA THR A 101 0.67 3.83 18.70
C THR A 101 0.54 5.20 19.37
N ASN A 102 0.65 5.22 20.71
CA ASN A 102 0.68 6.44 21.51
C ASN A 102 -0.52 7.40 21.35
N ASP A 103 -1.74 6.88 21.15
CA ASP A 103 -2.97 7.66 20.92
C ASP A 103 -2.90 8.58 19.68
N SER A 104 -1.96 8.36 18.77
CA SER A 104 -1.84 9.06 17.50
C SER A 104 -1.95 8.12 16.31
N ILE A 105 -2.35 8.66 15.17
CA ILE A 105 -2.36 7.92 13.91
C ILE A 105 -0.97 8.01 13.31
N ASP A 106 -0.24 6.91 13.33
CA ASP A 106 1.09 6.84 12.76
C ASP A 106 1.01 6.35 11.31
N LEU A 107 1.34 7.23 10.39
CA LEU A 107 1.57 6.92 9.00
C LEU A 107 3.08 6.82 8.75
N VAL A 108 3.49 5.72 8.14
CA VAL A 108 4.89 5.55 7.73
C VAL A 108 5.00 5.92 6.26
N ILE A 109 5.82 6.90 5.95
CA ILE A 109 6.09 7.27 4.57
C ILE A 109 6.96 6.20 3.91
N PHE A 110 6.57 5.76 2.72
CA PHE A 110 7.37 4.81 1.96
C PHE A 110 7.88 5.39 0.64
N ASP A 111 7.24 6.47 0.14
CA ASP A 111 7.68 7.12 -1.09
C ASP A 111 7.25 8.59 -1.16
N THR A 112 8.10 9.42 -1.78
CA THR A 112 7.74 10.79 -2.16
C THR A 112 8.70 11.32 -3.23
N ASN A 113 8.19 12.14 -4.13
CA ASN A 113 8.99 12.94 -5.06
C ASN A 113 9.05 14.42 -4.64
N ILE A 114 8.71 14.73 -3.38
CA ILE A 114 8.75 16.07 -2.80
C ILE A 114 9.99 16.17 -1.90
N GLN A 115 11.03 16.86 -2.36
CA GLN A 115 12.30 16.97 -1.66
C GLN A 115 12.14 17.53 -0.23
N SER A 116 11.41 18.63 -0.07
CA SER A 116 11.21 19.27 1.24
C SER A 116 10.49 18.36 2.24
N LEU A 117 9.60 17.50 1.77
CA LEU A 117 8.95 16.49 2.61
C LEU A 117 9.96 15.42 3.03
N ALA A 118 10.73 14.88 2.09
CA ALA A 118 11.76 13.88 2.38
C ALA A 118 12.81 14.40 3.38
N GLU A 119 13.24 15.65 3.24
CA GLU A 119 14.16 16.31 4.18
C GLU A 119 13.55 16.46 5.58
N SER A 120 12.29 16.87 5.65
CA SER A 120 11.61 17.16 6.93
C SER A 120 11.42 15.91 7.82
N ILE A 121 11.34 14.73 7.20
CA ILE A 121 11.15 13.45 7.88
C ILE A 121 12.42 12.61 7.98
N GLY A 122 13.56 13.13 7.50
CA GLY A 122 14.85 12.40 7.48
C GLY A 122 14.92 11.25 6.46
N TYR A 123 14.08 11.29 5.43
CA TYR A 123 14.01 10.29 4.35
C TYR A 123 14.78 10.72 3.09
N TYR A 124 15.42 11.88 3.13
CA TYR A 124 16.16 12.43 1.99
C TYR A 124 17.34 11.54 1.60
N ASP A 125 17.42 11.22 0.31
CA ASP A 125 18.49 10.46 -0.30
C ASP A 125 19.06 11.25 -1.50
N GLU A 126 20.34 11.63 -1.46
CA GLU A 126 21.00 12.39 -2.51
C GLU A 126 21.03 11.66 -3.87
N SER A 127 20.91 10.34 -3.87
CA SER A 127 20.89 9.53 -5.10
C SER A 127 19.53 9.54 -5.79
N LYS A 128 18.46 9.94 -5.07
CA LYS A 128 17.09 9.99 -5.56
C LYS A 128 16.77 11.31 -6.23
N TYR A 129 16.04 11.25 -7.34
CA TYR A 129 15.63 12.45 -8.07
C TYR A 129 14.25 12.95 -7.59
N TYR A 130 14.24 14.08 -6.91
CA TYR A 130 13.02 14.73 -6.42
C TYR A 130 12.50 15.75 -7.42
N SER A 131 11.55 15.36 -8.23
CA SER A 131 10.83 16.24 -9.15
C SER A 131 9.43 15.72 -9.44
N PRO A 132 8.51 16.57 -9.94
CA PRO A 132 7.19 16.11 -10.36
C PRO A 132 7.27 14.97 -11.37
N ILE A 133 6.52 13.89 -11.13
CA ILE A 133 6.37 12.81 -12.08
C ILE A 133 5.55 13.33 -13.25
N THR A 134 6.12 13.24 -14.45
CA THR A 134 5.52 13.78 -15.67
C THR A 134 5.20 12.66 -16.64
N TYR A 135 3.97 12.60 -17.13
CA TYR A 135 3.50 11.57 -18.05
C TYR A 135 2.31 12.02 -18.89
N THR A 136 2.02 11.27 -19.97
CA THR A 136 0.86 11.53 -20.82
C THR A 136 -0.41 11.00 -20.16
N TYR A 137 -1.39 11.84 -19.94
CA TYR A 137 -2.66 11.48 -19.37
C TYR A 137 -3.54 10.75 -20.38
N ASN A 138 -3.96 9.52 -20.05
CA ASN A 138 -4.79 8.66 -20.90
C ASN A 138 -6.15 8.31 -20.27
N GLY A 139 -6.66 9.14 -19.37
CA GLY A 139 -7.93 8.88 -18.69
C GLY A 139 -7.84 7.73 -17.68
N LEU A 140 -8.91 6.91 -17.59
CA LEU A 140 -9.07 5.80 -16.63
C LEU A 140 -8.08 4.65 -16.88
N GLY A 141 -7.05 4.69 -17.35
CA GLY A 141 -6.02 3.68 -17.57
C GLY A 141 -4.67 4.34 -17.73
N SER A 142 -4.55 5.54 -17.17
CA SER A 142 -3.35 6.34 -17.28
C SER A 142 -2.11 5.50 -17.04
N PHE A 143 -1.22 5.52 -18.01
CA PHE A 143 0.08 4.89 -17.89
C PHE A 143 0.89 5.67 -16.84
N PHE A 144 0.90 5.16 -15.62
CA PHE A 144 1.87 5.65 -14.64
C PHE A 144 3.26 5.21 -15.09
N PRO A 145 4.20 6.14 -15.29
CA PRO A 145 5.50 5.79 -15.83
C PRO A 145 6.24 4.85 -14.87
N VAL A 146 6.81 3.78 -15.43
CA VAL A 146 7.78 2.96 -14.73
C VAL A 146 9.08 3.76 -14.69
N VAL A 147 9.16 4.73 -13.79
CA VAL A 147 10.42 5.37 -13.44
C VAL A 147 11.08 4.55 -12.35
N SER A 148 12.40 4.50 -12.36
CA SER A 148 13.19 3.59 -11.51
C SER A 148 12.80 3.62 -10.03
N ASP A 149 12.37 4.78 -9.52
CA ASP A 149 12.08 4.97 -8.11
C ASP A 149 10.61 4.70 -7.72
N HIS A 150 9.68 4.67 -8.70
CA HIS A 150 8.25 4.51 -8.45
C HIS A 150 7.63 3.34 -9.24
N GLY A 151 8.46 2.49 -9.84
CA GLY A 151 8.03 1.39 -10.72
C GLY A 151 7.10 0.38 -10.04
N TYR A 152 7.20 0.22 -8.73
CA TYR A 152 6.34 -0.63 -7.94
C TYR A 152 4.87 -0.14 -7.93
N LEU A 153 4.62 1.16 -7.99
CA LEU A 153 3.26 1.73 -8.10
C LEU A 153 2.61 1.39 -9.45
N ALA A 154 3.41 1.20 -10.50
CA ALA A 154 2.91 0.79 -11.81
C ALA A 154 2.29 -0.60 -11.81
N GLN A 155 2.55 -1.43 -10.80
CA GLN A 155 1.95 -2.75 -10.61
C GLN A 155 0.56 -2.67 -9.98
N LEU A 156 0.24 -1.59 -9.26
CA LEU A 156 -1.05 -1.38 -8.60
C LEU A 156 -2.10 -0.87 -9.61
N SER A 157 -2.84 -1.80 -10.23
CA SER A 157 -3.82 -1.48 -11.28
C SER A 157 -4.93 -0.55 -10.78
N ASP A 158 -5.39 -0.76 -9.55
CA ASP A 158 -6.46 0.02 -8.93
C ASP A 158 -5.98 1.42 -8.55
N PHE A 159 -4.71 1.57 -8.16
CA PHE A 159 -4.09 2.88 -7.99
C PHE A 159 -4.12 3.68 -9.29
N LYS A 160 -3.66 3.09 -10.40
CA LYS A 160 -3.64 3.76 -11.71
C LYS A 160 -5.03 4.16 -12.18
N THR A 161 -6.01 3.28 -12.01
CA THR A 161 -7.39 3.56 -12.37
C THR A 161 -7.96 4.71 -11.55
N THR A 162 -7.73 4.70 -10.23
CA THR A 162 -8.19 5.75 -9.32
C THR A 162 -7.49 7.08 -9.60
N LEU A 163 -6.17 7.06 -9.82
CA LEU A 163 -5.41 8.24 -10.19
C LEU A 163 -5.94 8.88 -11.49
N GLY A 164 -6.15 8.07 -12.54
CA GLY A 164 -6.70 8.57 -13.79
C GLY A 164 -8.09 9.18 -13.63
N LEU A 165 -8.97 8.53 -12.86
CA LEU A 165 -10.31 9.05 -12.55
C LEU A 165 -10.23 10.38 -11.79
N THR A 166 -9.42 10.45 -10.75
CA THR A 166 -9.37 11.62 -9.86
C THR A 166 -8.71 12.83 -10.51
N LEU A 167 -7.68 12.62 -11.33
CA LEU A 167 -7.06 13.70 -12.09
C LEU A 167 -8.03 14.36 -13.06
N SER A 168 -9.00 13.63 -13.66
CA SER A 168 -10.03 14.25 -14.52
C SER A 168 -11.00 15.17 -13.77
N LYS A 169 -11.03 15.10 -12.44
CA LYS A 169 -11.95 15.85 -11.58
C LYS A 169 -11.30 17.07 -10.93
N ILE A 170 -9.98 17.21 -11.05
CA ILE A 170 -9.22 18.33 -10.49
C ILE A 170 -8.52 19.10 -11.60
N SER A 171 -8.34 20.38 -11.40
CA SER A 171 -7.61 21.27 -12.32
C SER A 171 -6.17 21.47 -11.84
N GLU A 172 -5.37 22.19 -12.62
CA GLU A 172 -3.99 22.57 -12.24
C GLU A 172 -3.98 23.24 -10.86
N GLY A 173 -3.12 22.76 -9.96
CA GLY A 173 -3.07 23.16 -8.55
C GLY A 173 -3.94 22.32 -7.61
N GLY A 174 -4.79 21.45 -8.15
CA GLY A 174 -5.66 20.61 -7.35
C GLY A 174 -4.97 19.45 -6.66
N SER A 175 -5.66 18.88 -5.66
CA SER A 175 -5.14 17.81 -4.82
C SER A 175 -6.19 16.74 -4.56
N VAL A 176 -5.74 15.49 -4.48
CA VAL A 176 -6.57 14.35 -4.14
C VAL A 176 -5.83 13.41 -3.19
N LYS A 177 -6.58 12.83 -2.28
CA LYS A 177 -6.12 11.75 -1.41
C LYS A 177 -6.73 10.44 -1.90
N ILE A 178 -5.89 9.40 -2.12
CA ILE A 178 -6.29 8.05 -2.52
C ILE A 178 -6.00 7.11 -1.35
N LEU A 179 -6.97 6.28 -0.98
CA LEU A 179 -6.87 5.35 0.14
C LEU A 179 -7.20 3.94 -0.36
N MET A 180 -6.22 3.06 -0.27
CA MET A 180 -6.30 1.71 -0.79
C MET A 180 -6.35 0.69 0.35
N PRO A 181 -7.41 -0.12 0.46
CA PRO A 181 -7.40 -1.30 1.31
C PRO A 181 -6.23 -2.23 0.96
N SER A 182 -5.75 -3.00 1.92
CA SER A 182 -4.60 -3.90 1.73
C SER A 182 -4.80 -4.87 0.58
N GLY A 183 -6.00 -5.43 0.43
CA GLY A 183 -6.32 -6.34 -0.68
C GLY A 183 -6.28 -5.71 -2.08
N ASN A 184 -6.33 -4.38 -2.19
CA ASN A 184 -6.11 -3.65 -3.45
C ASN A 184 -4.64 -3.21 -3.62
N ALA A 185 -3.80 -3.43 -2.60
CA ALA A 185 -2.39 -3.07 -2.56
C ALA A 185 -1.50 -4.33 -2.60
N TYR A 186 -0.84 -4.66 -1.51
CA TYR A 186 0.10 -5.79 -1.43
C TYR A 186 -0.42 -6.97 -0.62
N GLY A 187 -1.65 -6.88 -0.09
CA GLY A 187 -2.35 -7.97 0.59
C GLY A 187 -1.64 -8.48 1.84
N ASP A 188 -1.80 -9.77 2.06
CA ASP A 188 -1.24 -10.54 3.17
C ASP A 188 0.27 -10.84 3.03
N THR A 189 0.85 -10.57 1.88
CA THR A 189 2.29 -10.78 1.63
C THR A 189 3.12 -9.52 1.84
N GLY A 190 2.49 -8.35 1.80
CA GLY A 190 3.20 -7.08 1.83
C GLY A 190 4.11 -6.87 0.62
N ASN A 191 5.08 -5.96 0.75
CA ASN A 191 6.13 -5.74 -0.24
C ASN A 191 7.49 -5.78 0.43
N THR A 192 8.28 -6.82 0.13
CA THR A 192 9.63 -7.01 0.69
C THR A 192 10.72 -6.29 -0.08
N ASN A 193 10.38 -5.62 -1.18
CA ASN A 193 11.32 -4.77 -1.91
C ASN A 193 11.48 -3.43 -1.18
N THR A 194 12.45 -2.63 -1.62
CA THR A 194 12.63 -1.28 -1.09
C THR A 194 11.68 -0.31 -1.81
N PRO A 195 10.84 0.42 -1.08
CA PRO A 195 10.63 0.35 0.38
C PRO A 195 9.87 -0.89 0.83
N GLU A 196 10.18 -1.39 2.02
CA GLU A 196 9.43 -2.48 2.63
C GLU A 196 8.07 -1.98 3.15
N ILE A 197 7.01 -2.70 2.77
CA ILE A 197 5.64 -2.42 3.23
C ILE A 197 5.13 -3.71 3.89
N PRO A 198 4.77 -3.68 5.18
CA PRO A 198 4.27 -4.85 5.88
C PRO A 198 3.01 -5.44 5.26
N GLU A 199 2.76 -6.71 5.55
CA GLU A 199 1.52 -7.38 5.22
C GLU A 199 0.29 -6.63 5.78
N ASN A 200 -0.84 -6.77 5.12
CA ASN A 200 -2.12 -6.18 5.52
C ASN A 200 -2.09 -4.65 5.71
N SER A 201 -1.14 -3.97 5.06
CA SER A 201 -1.05 -2.52 5.12
C SER A 201 -2.00 -1.85 4.14
N ILE A 202 -2.80 -0.91 4.63
CA ILE A 202 -3.50 0.04 3.77
C ILE A 202 -2.49 1.05 3.22
N LEU A 203 -2.70 1.51 2.00
CA LEU A 203 -1.89 2.58 1.40
C LEU A 203 -2.68 3.86 1.27
N ILE A 204 -2.03 4.98 1.55
CA ILE A 204 -2.60 6.32 1.47
C ILE A 204 -1.66 7.16 0.60
N PHE A 205 -2.23 7.82 -0.41
CA PHE A 205 -1.47 8.67 -1.32
C PHE A 205 -2.01 10.09 -1.29
N ASP A 206 -1.11 11.05 -1.12
CA ASP A 206 -1.37 12.45 -1.37
C ASP A 206 -0.84 12.81 -2.76
N ILE A 207 -1.73 13.26 -3.64
CA ILE A 207 -1.43 13.60 -5.02
C ILE A 207 -1.74 15.08 -5.25
N ASN A 208 -0.79 15.82 -5.79
CA ASN A 208 -0.98 17.21 -6.20
C ASN A 208 -0.73 17.33 -7.70
N LEU A 209 -1.71 17.85 -8.43
CA LEU A 209 -1.58 18.13 -9.87
C LEU A 209 -0.90 19.49 -10.07
N ILE A 210 0.37 19.46 -10.39
CA ILE A 210 1.24 20.65 -10.43
C ILE A 210 1.09 21.40 -11.74
N LYS A 211 1.03 20.68 -12.87
CA LYS A 211 1.04 21.28 -14.21
C LYS A 211 0.32 20.43 -15.23
N ILE A 212 -0.40 21.09 -16.12
CA ILE A 212 -0.99 20.51 -17.33
C ILE A 212 -0.39 21.23 -18.55
N ARG A 213 0.03 20.45 -19.55
CA ARG A 213 0.51 20.94 -20.84
C ARG A 213 -0.31 20.28 -21.94
N LYS A 214 -0.96 21.13 -22.72
CA LYS A 214 -1.70 20.74 -23.94
C LYS A 214 -0.75 20.32 -25.05
#